data_2cef555181e5453c8c98b44a2a408feb
#
_entry.id   2cef555181e5453c8c98b44a2a408feb
#
_cell.length_a   1.000
_cell.length_b   1.000
_cell.length_c   1.000
_cell.angle_alpha   90.00
_cell.angle_beta   90.00
_cell.angle_gamma   90.00
#
_symmetry.space_group_name_H-M   'P 1'
#
loop_
_entity.id
_entity.type
_entity.pdbx_description
1 polymer ?
#
loop_
_entity_poly.entity_id
_entity_poly.type
_entity_poly.pdbx_seq_one_letter_code
_entity_poly.pdbx_strand_id
1 'polypeptide(L)'
;MHWFYDPTFTKDSTRIRSDEIQHFKSLRIRVGEEVVVTDGSGNSHHCEVIDPAKGEVRVENSRQQDRPEVKIQLIQAIAKGDRDEMALQASVELGCSSVVAWQAEHSISRWDGKEQKSLERWRQIAVAAMKQSQQAFLPEVQGPLSTSQLKPIGHGIPFASRGRTPPKRG
;
A
#
# COMPACT_ATOMS: atom_id res chain seq x y z
N MET A 1 1.00 -8.06 -17.23
CA MET A 1 1.65 -8.98 -16.26
C MET A 1 1.08 -8.70 -14.88
N HIS A 2 0.64 -9.72 -14.14
CA HIS A 2 0.01 -9.59 -12.83
C HIS A 2 1.06 -9.56 -11.72
N TRP A 3 0.84 -8.70 -10.72
CA TRP A 3 1.70 -8.58 -9.54
C TRP A 3 1.03 -9.18 -8.30
N PHE A 4 1.82 -9.91 -7.51
CA PHE A 4 1.41 -10.56 -6.26
C PHE A 4 2.32 -10.12 -5.13
N TYR A 5 1.81 -10.17 -3.90
CA TYR A 5 2.55 -9.76 -2.73
C TYR A 5 2.72 -10.91 -1.75
N ASP A 6 3.96 -11.27 -1.48
CA ASP A 6 4.32 -12.22 -0.45
C ASP A 6 5.59 -11.75 0.28
N PRO A 7 5.45 -11.22 1.51
CA PRO A 7 6.58 -10.67 2.27
C PRO A 7 7.66 -11.70 2.63
N THR A 8 7.38 -12.99 2.44
CA THR A 8 8.32 -14.07 2.72
C THR A 8 8.93 -14.70 1.45
N PHE A 9 8.53 -14.21 0.28
CA PHE A 9 8.98 -14.76 -0.99
C PHE A 9 10.44 -14.40 -1.28
N THR A 10 11.20 -15.38 -1.73
CA THR A 10 12.62 -15.26 -2.09
C THR A 10 12.88 -15.86 -3.47
N LYS A 11 14.08 -15.68 -3.99
CA LYS A 11 14.51 -16.30 -5.25
C LYS A 11 14.46 -17.84 -5.25
N ASP A 12 14.49 -18.46 -4.07
CA ASP A 12 14.46 -19.92 -3.90
C ASP A 12 13.04 -20.44 -3.59
N SER A 13 12.04 -19.55 -3.55
CA SER A 13 10.66 -19.93 -3.31
C SER A 13 10.06 -20.63 -4.54
N THR A 14 9.29 -21.68 -4.29
CA THR A 14 8.60 -22.46 -5.32
C THR A 14 7.08 -22.31 -5.24
N ARG A 15 6.58 -21.57 -4.26
CA ARG A 15 5.15 -21.41 -4.02
C ARG A 15 4.87 -20.03 -3.41
N ILE A 16 3.80 -19.41 -3.86
CA ILE A 16 3.27 -18.18 -3.25
C ILE A 16 2.41 -18.51 -2.01
N ARG A 17 2.19 -17.51 -1.17
CA ARG A 17 1.34 -17.65 0.03
C ARG A 17 -0.11 -17.98 -0.34
N SER A 18 -0.79 -18.67 0.57
CA SER A 18 -2.11 -19.26 0.32
C SER A 18 -3.23 -18.25 0.02
N ASP A 19 -3.18 -17.07 0.61
CA ASP A 19 -4.17 -16.01 0.37
C ASP A 19 -4.07 -15.40 -1.04
N GLU A 20 -2.88 -15.38 -1.65
CA GLU A 20 -2.72 -14.97 -3.05
C GLU A 20 -3.20 -16.03 -4.06
N ILE A 21 -3.36 -17.30 -3.66
CA ILE A 21 -3.93 -18.34 -4.53
C ILE A 21 -5.38 -18.00 -4.95
N GLN A 22 -6.15 -17.35 -4.08
CA GLN A 22 -7.49 -16.88 -4.44
C GLN A 22 -7.44 -15.82 -5.54
N HIS A 23 -6.41 -14.96 -5.55
CA HIS A 23 -6.17 -14.00 -6.61
C HIS A 23 -5.82 -14.70 -7.94
N PHE A 24 -5.04 -15.77 -7.92
CA PHE A 24 -4.78 -16.58 -9.12
C PHE A 24 -6.09 -17.07 -9.75
N LYS A 25 -7.02 -17.58 -8.92
CA LYS A 25 -8.34 -18.04 -9.37
C LYS A 25 -9.19 -16.91 -9.94
N SER A 26 -9.26 -15.78 -9.25
CA SER A 26 -10.08 -14.63 -9.67
C SER A 26 -9.58 -14.00 -10.97
N LEU A 27 -8.27 -13.99 -11.18
CA LEU A 27 -7.62 -13.51 -12.39
C LEU A 27 -7.54 -14.58 -13.50
N ARG A 28 -7.99 -15.83 -13.21
CA ARG A 28 -7.95 -16.96 -14.13
C ARG A 28 -6.55 -17.26 -14.67
N ILE A 29 -5.54 -17.12 -13.82
CA ILE A 29 -4.15 -17.39 -14.16
C ILE A 29 -3.99 -18.84 -14.60
N ARG A 30 -3.22 -19.06 -15.66
CA ARG A 30 -3.00 -20.35 -16.28
C ARG A 30 -1.57 -20.84 -16.09
N VAL A 31 -1.37 -22.14 -16.29
CA VAL A 31 -0.02 -22.72 -16.36
C VAL A 31 0.76 -22.08 -17.50
N GLY A 32 2.03 -21.75 -17.26
CA GLY A 32 2.92 -21.11 -18.21
C GLY A 32 2.77 -19.58 -18.29
N GLU A 33 1.80 -18.98 -17.58
CA GLU A 33 1.71 -17.52 -17.52
C GLU A 33 2.83 -16.92 -16.65
N GLU A 34 3.31 -15.74 -17.07
CA GLU A 34 4.30 -14.99 -16.33
C GLU A 34 3.61 -14.06 -15.32
N VAL A 35 4.12 -14.07 -14.09
CA VAL A 35 3.69 -13.21 -12.99
C VAL A 35 4.89 -12.61 -12.28
N VAL A 36 4.67 -11.54 -11.53
CA VAL A 36 5.68 -10.97 -10.64
C VAL A 36 5.24 -11.15 -9.19
N VAL A 37 6.16 -11.62 -8.34
CA VAL A 37 5.95 -11.67 -6.89
C VAL A 37 6.91 -10.68 -6.23
N THR A 38 6.38 -9.77 -5.42
CA THR A 38 7.20 -8.83 -4.64
C THR A 38 7.08 -9.10 -3.15
N ASP A 39 8.17 -8.89 -2.43
CA ASP A 39 8.20 -8.93 -0.96
C ASP A 39 7.80 -7.59 -0.30
N GLY A 40 7.57 -6.55 -1.12
CA GLY A 40 7.25 -5.20 -0.64
C GLY A 40 8.43 -4.43 -0.05
N SER A 41 9.64 -4.99 -0.08
CA SER A 41 10.86 -4.34 0.43
C SER A 41 11.90 -4.01 -0.65
N GLY A 42 11.49 -4.11 -1.92
CA GLY A 42 12.31 -3.78 -3.09
C GLY A 42 12.70 -4.99 -3.92
N ASN A 43 12.45 -6.21 -3.45
CA ASN A 43 12.69 -7.39 -4.26
C ASN A 43 11.45 -7.72 -5.09
N SER A 44 11.68 -8.06 -6.35
CA SER A 44 10.66 -8.55 -7.27
C SER A 44 11.20 -9.75 -8.06
N HIS A 45 10.37 -10.77 -8.18
CA HIS A 45 10.71 -12.05 -8.80
C HIS A 45 9.78 -12.30 -9.96
N HIS A 46 10.32 -12.41 -11.16
CA HIS A 46 9.60 -12.83 -12.35
C HIS A 46 9.48 -14.35 -12.32
N CYS A 47 8.27 -14.85 -12.35
CA CYS A 47 7.97 -16.26 -12.18
C CYS A 47 7.10 -16.79 -13.31
N GLU A 48 7.33 -18.01 -13.72
CA GLU A 48 6.39 -18.80 -14.51
C GLU A 48 5.47 -19.60 -13.58
N VAL A 49 4.18 -19.61 -13.84
CA VAL A 49 3.18 -20.37 -13.07
C VAL A 49 3.21 -21.82 -13.47
N ILE A 50 3.48 -22.70 -12.53
CA ILE A 50 3.56 -24.16 -12.74
C ILE A 50 2.22 -24.83 -12.39
N ASP A 51 1.63 -24.52 -11.25
CA ASP A 51 0.30 -25.00 -10.84
C ASP A 51 -0.47 -23.86 -10.14
N PRO A 52 -1.40 -23.20 -10.84
CA PRO A 52 -2.15 -22.08 -10.26
C PRO A 52 -3.11 -22.52 -9.13
N ALA A 53 -3.53 -23.79 -9.10
CA ALA A 53 -4.40 -24.28 -8.03
C ALA A 53 -3.67 -24.43 -6.70
N LYS A 54 -2.37 -24.73 -6.76
CA LYS A 54 -1.50 -24.87 -5.60
C LYS A 54 -0.65 -23.61 -5.33
N GLY A 55 -0.66 -22.63 -6.24
CA GLY A 55 0.20 -21.45 -6.18
C GLY A 55 1.67 -21.80 -6.46
N GLU A 56 1.95 -22.88 -7.19
CA GLU A 56 3.32 -23.26 -7.53
C GLU A 56 3.84 -22.42 -8.69
N VAL A 57 5.05 -21.91 -8.49
CA VAL A 57 5.74 -21.03 -9.44
C VAL A 57 7.21 -21.43 -9.56
N ARG A 58 7.82 -21.09 -10.69
CA ARG A 58 9.27 -21.18 -10.88
C ARG A 58 9.82 -19.78 -11.08
N VAL A 59 10.79 -19.39 -10.26
CA VAL A 59 11.47 -18.10 -10.41
C VAL A 59 12.41 -18.15 -11.60
N GLU A 60 12.21 -17.27 -12.57
CA GLU A 60 13.04 -17.13 -13.77
C GLU A 60 14.10 -16.02 -13.60
N ASN A 61 13.71 -14.93 -12.95
CA ASN A 61 14.59 -13.79 -12.74
C ASN A 61 14.21 -13.05 -11.44
N SER A 62 15.21 -12.42 -10.82
CA SER A 62 15.01 -11.63 -9.61
C SER A 62 15.67 -10.25 -9.78
N ARG A 63 14.97 -9.21 -9.32
CA ARG A 63 15.48 -7.84 -9.31
C ARG A 63 15.38 -7.29 -7.90
N GLN A 64 16.41 -6.56 -7.50
CA GLN A 64 16.40 -5.71 -6.31
C GLN A 64 16.40 -4.27 -6.76
N GLN A 65 15.46 -3.48 -6.27
CA GLN A 65 15.35 -2.06 -6.51
C GLN A 65 15.85 -1.29 -5.30
N ASP A 66 16.64 -0.25 -5.53
CA ASP A 66 17.05 0.66 -4.46
C ASP A 66 15.87 1.53 -4.02
N ARG A 67 15.83 1.87 -2.74
CA ARG A 67 14.83 2.79 -2.22
C ARG A 67 15.06 4.19 -2.81
N PRO A 68 13.97 4.90 -3.17
CA PRO A 68 14.09 6.28 -3.60
C PRO A 68 14.80 7.14 -2.55
N GLU A 69 15.71 8.01 -2.98
CA GLU A 69 16.40 8.95 -2.08
C GLU A 69 15.43 9.89 -1.37
N VAL A 70 14.42 10.35 -2.12
CA VAL A 70 13.36 11.21 -1.57
C VAL A 70 12.24 10.35 -1.00
N LYS A 71 12.00 10.50 0.30
CA LYS A 71 10.91 9.83 1.01
C LYS A 71 9.73 10.77 1.14
N ILE A 72 8.60 10.39 0.55
CA ILE A 72 7.35 11.15 0.62
C ILE A 72 6.44 10.45 1.64
N GLN A 73 5.97 11.22 2.63
CA GLN A 73 4.98 10.74 3.59
C GLN A 73 3.65 11.47 3.36
N LEU A 74 2.57 10.71 3.26
CA LEU A 74 1.21 11.24 3.34
C LEU A 74 0.74 11.25 4.80
N ILE A 75 0.32 12.40 5.30
CA ILE A 75 -0.44 12.53 6.55
C ILE A 75 -1.89 12.80 6.17
N GLN A 76 -2.72 11.76 6.23
CA GLN A 76 -4.11 11.80 5.78
C GLN A 76 -5.06 11.90 6.97
N ALA A 77 -5.83 12.99 7.02
CA ALA A 77 -6.92 13.11 7.98
C ALA A 77 -8.00 12.07 7.71
N ILE A 78 -8.47 11.40 8.76
CA ILE A 78 -9.60 10.46 8.68
C ILE A 78 -10.83 11.22 8.19
N ALA A 79 -11.42 10.78 7.09
CA ALA A 79 -12.53 11.44 6.43
C ALA A 79 -13.80 10.58 6.49
N LYS A 80 -14.94 11.19 6.21
CA LYS A 80 -16.21 10.49 6.06
C LYS A 80 -16.32 9.88 4.66
N GLY A 81 -16.76 8.63 4.60
CA GLY A 81 -16.83 7.84 3.36
C GLY A 81 -15.44 7.32 3.01
N ASP A 82 -15.21 7.13 1.72
CA ASP A 82 -14.00 6.51 1.12
C ASP A 82 -12.96 7.54 0.65
N ARG A 83 -13.11 8.82 1.03
CA ARG A 83 -12.22 9.89 0.53
C ARG A 83 -10.77 9.74 1.00
N ASP A 84 -10.58 9.32 2.24
CA ASP A 84 -9.28 9.03 2.81
C ASP A 84 -8.67 7.77 2.18
N GLU A 85 -9.47 6.75 1.90
CA GLU A 85 -9.05 5.54 1.20
C GLU A 85 -8.62 5.84 -0.25
N MET A 86 -9.36 6.71 -0.96
CA MET A 86 -8.97 7.17 -2.30
C MET A 86 -7.65 7.96 -2.28
N ALA A 87 -7.46 8.82 -1.29
CA ALA A 87 -6.21 9.58 -1.14
C ALA A 87 -5.03 8.65 -0.83
N LEU A 88 -5.23 7.67 0.04
CA LEU A 88 -4.27 6.62 0.35
C LEU A 88 -3.88 5.86 -0.92
N GLN A 89 -4.87 5.33 -1.65
CA GLN A 89 -4.64 4.58 -2.89
C GLN A 89 -3.82 5.39 -3.88
N ALA A 90 -4.26 6.61 -4.21
CA ALA A 90 -3.58 7.49 -5.15
C ALA A 90 -2.14 7.81 -4.71
N SER A 91 -1.91 8.04 -3.42
CA SER A 91 -0.57 8.31 -2.89
C SER A 91 0.36 7.11 -3.00
N VAL A 92 -0.15 5.90 -2.77
CA VAL A 92 0.62 4.66 -2.97
C VAL A 92 0.95 4.47 -4.45
N GLU A 93 0.00 4.67 -5.34
CA GLU A 93 0.22 4.59 -6.79
C GLU A 93 1.27 5.59 -7.30
N LEU A 94 1.40 6.74 -6.63
CA LEU A 94 2.43 7.75 -6.89
C LEU A 94 3.76 7.48 -6.18
N GLY A 95 3.88 6.40 -5.40
CA GLY A 95 5.14 5.98 -4.79
C GLY A 95 5.45 6.63 -3.45
N CYS A 96 4.46 6.99 -2.64
CA CYS A 96 4.72 7.44 -1.28
C CYS A 96 5.42 6.35 -0.45
N SER A 97 6.33 6.76 0.43
CA SER A 97 7.11 5.84 1.27
C SER A 97 6.39 5.44 2.56
N SER A 98 5.46 6.27 3.03
CA SER A 98 4.68 6.01 4.24
C SER A 98 3.37 6.81 4.25
N VAL A 99 2.40 6.29 5.00
CA VAL A 99 1.10 6.93 5.21
C VAL A 99 0.77 6.92 6.69
N VAL A 100 0.32 8.06 7.20
CA VAL A 100 -0.12 8.22 8.59
C VAL A 100 -1.59 8.59 8.60
N ALA A 101 -2.41 7.77 9.27
CA ALA A 101 -3.79 8.13 9.57
C ALA A 101 -3.79 9.21 10.68
N TRP A 102 -4.36 10.37 10.39
CA TRP A 102 -4.42 11.48 11.33
C TRP A 102 -5.86 11.67 11.82
N GLN A 103 -6.04 11.49 13.13
CA GLN A 103 -7.29 11.80 13.79
C GLN A 103 -7.26 13.26 14.27
N ALA A 104 -7.66 14.18 13.38
CA ALA A 104 -7.65 15.61 13.65
C ALA A 104 -8.63 15.95 14.79
N GLU A 105 -8.27 16.94 15.60
CA GLU A 105 -9.01 17.32 16.81
C GLU A 105 -10.48 17.66 16.53
N HIS A 106 -10.75 18.33 15.42
CA HIS A 106 -12.09 18.74 15.01
C HIS A 106 -12.70 17.83 13.92
N SER A 107 -12.14 16.66 13.70
CA SER A 107 -12.68 15.71 12.73
C SER A 107 -13.97 15.06 13.26
N ILE A 108 -15.01 15.06 12.42
CA ILE A 108 -16.26 14.32 12.69
C ILE A 108 -16.04 12.81 12.56
N SER A 109 -15.17 12.41 11.65
CA SER A 109 -14.82 11.01 11.42
C SER A 109 -13.69 10.59 12.35
N ARG A 110 -13.94 9.50 13.08
CA ARG A 110 -12.98 8.96 14.05
C ARG A 110 -12.95 7.44 13.96
N TRP A 111 -11.83 6.87 14.36
CA TRP A 111 -11.67 5.40 14.43
C TRP A 111 -11.84 4.83 15.84
N ASP A 112 -12.28 5.64 16.79
CA ASP A 112 -12.39 5.27 18.19
C ASP A 112 -13.07 3.89 18.36
N GLY A 113 -12.35 2.93 18.98
CA GLY A 113 -12.77 1.54 19.14
C GLY A 113 -12.70 0.66 17.88
N LYS A 114 -12.20 1.19 16.75
CA LYS A 114 -12.05 0.47 15.48
C LYS A 114 -10.66 0.64 14.86
N GLU A 115 -9.72 1.19 15.60
CA GLU A 115 -8.40 1.63 15.14
C GLU A 115 -7.67 0.52 14.40
N GLN A 116 -7.56 -0.65 15.04
CA GLN A 116 -6.86 -1.80 14.46
C GLN A 116 -7.51 -2.29 13.16
N LYS A 117 -8.83 -2.39 13.15
CA LYS A 117 -9.58 -2.84 11.96
C LYS A 117 -9.45 -1.85 10.80
N SER A 118 -9.52 -0.56 11.08
CA SER A 118 -9.39 0.49 10.09
C SER A 118 -7.98 0.58 9.53
N LEU A 119 -6.97 0.45 10.40
CA LEU A 119 -5.57 0.42 10.00
C LEU A 119 -5.26 -0.79 9.12
N GLU A 120 -5.80 -1.96 9.46
CA GLU A 120 -5.64 -3.16 8.65
C GLU A 120 -6.30 -3.00 7.27
N ARG A 121 -7.47 -2.38 7.20
CA ARG A 121 -8.11 -2.03 5.92
C ARG A 121 -7.23 -1.12 5.08
N TRP A 122 -6.62 -0.10 5.68
CA TRP A 122 -5.70 0.78 4.96
C TRP A 122 -4.45 0.04 4.45
N ARG A 123 -3.93 -0.91 5.23
CA ARG A 123 -2.82 -1.77 4.79
C ARG A 123 -3.21 -2.61 3.58
N GLN A 124 -4.40 -3.19 3.58
CA GLN A 124 -4.92 -3.96 2.43
C GLN A 124 -5.08 -3.09 1.17
N ILE A 125 -5.56 -1.86 1.31
CA ILE A 125 -5.65 -0.90 0.21
C ILE A 125 -4.24 -0.57 -0.32
N ALA A 126 -3.28 -0.33 0.57
CA ALA A 126 -1.89 -0.06 0.18
C ALA A 126 -1.27 -1.23 -0.59
N VAL A 127 -1.49 -2.47 -0.15
CA VAL A 127 -1.04 -3.69 -0.86
C VAL A 127 -1.70 -3.78 -2.25
N ALA A 128 -3.00 -3.55 -2.34
CA ALA A 128 -3.71 -3.60 -3.62
C ALA A 128 -3.20 -2.52 -4.59
N ALA A 129 -3.01 -1.28 -4.11
CA ALA A 129 -2.49 -0.16 -4.89
C ALA A 129 -1.04 -0.40 -5.35
N MET A 130 -0.18 -0.92 -4.47
CA MET A 130 1.19 -1.31 -4.79
C MET A 130 1.23 -2.35 -5.92
N LYS A 131 0.42 -3.42 -5.82
CA LYS A 131 0.32 -4.46 -6.87
C LYS A 131 -0.17 -3.87 -8.19
N GLN A 132 -1.22 -3.05 -8.14
CA GLN A 132 -1.82 -2.43 -9.32
C GLN A 132 -0.86 -1.48 -10.04
N SER A 133 -0.07 -0.71 -9.29
CA SER A 133 0.92 0.22 -9.83
C SER A 133 2.30 -0.41 -10.09
N GLN A 134 2.41 -1.73 -9.91
CA GLN A 134 3.64 -2.51 -10.18
C GLN A 134 4.86 -2.01 -9.43
N GLN A 135 4.70 -1.64 -8.16
CA GLN A 135 5.79 -1.16 -7.32
C GLN A 135 6.35 -2.28 -6.45
N ALA A 136 7.66 -2.25 -6.22
CA ALA A 136 8.34 -3.24 -5.40
C ALA A 136 8.39 -2.86 -3.90
N PHE A 137 7.98 -1.62 -3.55
CA PHE A 137 7.98 -1.14 -2.16
C PHE A 137 6.55 -0.94 -1.66
N LEU A 138 6.24 -1.59 -0.53
CA LEU A 138 5.01 -1.34 0.21
C LEU A 138 5.24 -0.16 1.18
N PRO A 139 4.44 0.92 1.12
CA PRO A 139 4.54 1.99 2.09
C PRO A 139 4.15 1.53 3.49
N GLU A 140 4.82 2.08 4.49
CA GLU A 140 4.44 1.86 5.88
C GLU A 140 3.13 2.61 6.20
N VAL A 141 2.15 1.92 6.79
CA VAL A 141 0.85 2.50 7.18
C VAL A 141 0.75 2.52 8.70
N GLN A 142 0.64 3.71 9.27
CA GLN A 142 0.66 3.98 10.70
C GLN A 142 -0.56 4.77 11.18
N GLY A 143 -0.78 4.78 12.49
CA GLY A 143 -1.80 5.59 13.15
C GLY A 143 -2.90 4.75 13.81
N PRO A 144 -4.03 5.35 14.16
CA PRO A 144 -4.28 6.79 14.05
C PRO A 144 -3.45 7.62 15.04
N LEU A 145 -2.91 8.75 14.60
CA LEU A 145 -2.20 9.71 15.44
C LEU A 145 -3.06 10.95 15.68
N SER A 146 -3.04 11.48 16.90
CA SER A 146 -3.61 12.79 17.22
C SER A 146 -2.71 13.92 16.70
N THR A 147 -3.22 15.14 16.64
CA THR A 147 -2.45 16.32 16.24
C THR A 147 -1.19 16.50 17.08
N SER A 148 -1.27 16.25 18.39
CA SER A 148 -0.13 16.37 19.31
C SER A 148 0.94 15.27 19.12
N GLN A 149 0.57 14.14 18.52
CA GLN A 149 1.48 13.03 18.24
C GLN A 149 2.17 13.14 16.87
N LEU A 150 1.66 14.01 15.99
CA LEU A 150 2.29 14.28 14.70
C LEU A 150 3.61 15.00 14.93
N LYS A 151 4.71 14.31 14.71
CA LYS A 151 6.05 14.90 14.71
C LYS A 151 6.45 15.22 13.27
N PRO A 152 7.06 16.37 13.01
CA PRO A 152 7.63 16.65 11.70
C PRO A 152 8.67 15.56 11.38
N ILE A 153 8.48 14.85 10.30
CA ILE A 153 9.47 13.90 9.80
C ILE A 153 10.40 14.64 8.86
N GLY A 154 11.58 14.97 9.38
CA GLY A 154 12.63 15.61 8.62
C GLY A 154 12.34 17.07 8.22
N HIS A 155 13.20 17.64 7.39
CA HIS A 155 13.05 18.98 6.82
C HIS A 155 12.09 18.95 5.61
N GLY A 156 10.86 18.48 5.82
CA GLY A 156 9.83 18.46 4.79
C GLY A 156 9.08 19.78 4.74
N ILE A 157 8.76 20.28 3.55
CA ILE A 157 7.82 21.37 3.36
C ILE A 157 6.42 20.83 3.66
N PRO A 158 5.74 21.23 4.74
CA PRO A 158 4.38 20.76 4.98
C PRO A 158 3.45 21.37 3.92
N PHE A 159 2.90 20.53 3.06
CA PHE A 159 1.82 20.96 2.17
C PHE A 159 0.50 20.86 2.94
N ALA A 160 0.06 21.98 3.51
CA ALA A 160 -1.29 22.09 4.06
C ALA A 160 -2.19 22.71 2.99
N SER A 161 -3.17 21.96 2.48
CA SER A 161 -4.27 22.58 1.74
C SER A 161 -5.08 23.41 2.74
N ARG A 162 -4.90 24.72 2.74
CA ARG A 162 -5.82 25.63 3.44
C ARG A 162 -7.19 25.46 2.80
N GLY A 163 -8.14 24.86 3.54
CA GLY A 163 -9.54 24.96 3.19
C GLY A 163 -9.87 26.44 2.95
N ARG A 164 -10.36 26.78 1.76
CA ARG A 164 -10.87 28.11 1.48
C ARG A 164 -11.99 28.40 2.49
N THR A 165 -11.75 29.33 3.37
CA THR A 165 -12.83 29.92 4.16
C THR A 165 -13.79 30.58 3.17
N PRO A 166 -15.08 30.19 3.13
CA PRO A 166 -16.04 30.85 2.25
C PRO A 166 -16.09 32.33 2.62
N PRO A 167 -16.21 33.26 1.63
CA PRO A 167 -16.32 34.67 1.92
C PRO A 167 -17.59 34.89 2.77
N LYS A 168 -17.43 35.62 3.87
CA LYS A 168 -18.57 36.10 4.66
C LYS A 168 -19.45 36.92 3.74
N ARG A 169 -20.68 36.47 3.52
CA ARG A 169 -21.71 37.29 2.88
C ARG A 169 -22.01 38.44 3.84
N GLY A 170 -21.70 39.67 3.42
CA GLY A 170 -22.18 40.92 4.04
C GLY A 170 -23.62 41.16 3.66
#